data_3c91092cf0f0a63806bfd80af9567d72
#
_entry.id   3c91092cf0f0a63806bfd80af9567d72
#
_cell.length_a   1.000
_cell.length_b   1.000
_cell.length_c   1.000
_cell.angle_alpha   90.00
_cell.angle_beta   90.00
_cell.angle_gamma   90.00
#
_symmetry.space_group_name_H-M   'P 1'
#
loop_
_entity.id
_entity.type
_entity.pdbx_description
1 polymer ?
#
loop_
_entity_poly.entity_id
_entity_poly.type
_entity_poly.pdbx_seq_one_letter_code
_entity_poly.pdbx_strand_id
1 'polypeptide(L)'
;MKSSRQSGFTLVELVVVIVILGILAAVALPRLISMESEARIAVADSLHNSVRSASNMVYAKVASAGRLTSASYNIAIANGVSVNARYGYPNTNSNVNLRNLFEDLSDRVVISGNATTRTILVDGIADCGIRYTRAANAGDRPLIEPLKTGCDD
;
A
#
# COMPACT_ATOMS: atom_id res chain seq x y z
N MET A 1 -53.14 -22.95 31.30
CA MET A 1 -52.42 -21.82 30.73
C MET A 1 -51.30 -21.45 31.69
N LYS A 2 -50.00 -21.67 31.30
CA LYS A 2 -48.85 -21.28 32.12
C LYS A 2 -48.52 -19.80 31.79
N SER A 3 -48.72 -18.93 32.78
CA SER A 3 -48.28 -17.53 32.68
C SER A 3 -46.75 -17.50 32.74
N SER A 4 -46.09 -17.11 31.62
CA SER A 4 -44.65 -16.84 31.60
C SER A 4 -44.41 -15.53 32.34
N ARG A 5 -43.68 -15.58 33.47
CA ARG A 5 -43.21 -14.38 34.17
C ARG A 5 -42.20 -13.65 33.25
N GLN A 6 -42.56 -12.50 32.73
CA GLN A 6 -41.65 -11.58 32.12
C GLN A 6 -40.80 -10.94 33.24
N SER A 7 -39.54 -11.34 33.37
CA SER A 7 -38.58 -10.63 34.22
C SER A 7 -38.10 -9.38 33.47
N GLY A 8 -38.42 -8.20 33.98
CA GLY A 8 -37.90 -6.94 33.47
C GLY A 8 -36.45 -6.70 33.96
N PHE A 9 -35.61 -6.11 33.12
CA PHE A 9 -34.28 -5.65 33.48
C PHE A 9 -34.37 -4.55 34.54
N THR A 10 -33.51 -4.60 35.54
CA THR A 10 -33.45 -3.55 36.55
C THR A 10 -32.57 -2.38 36.02
N LEU A 11 -32.88 -1.15 36.39
CA LEU A 11 -32.10 0.03 36.04
C LEU A 11 -30.65 -0.11 36.53
N VAL A 12 -30.44 -0.74 37.67
CA VAL A 12 -29.10 -0.96 38.25
C VAL A 12 -28.25 -1.90 37.37
N GLU A 13 -28.84 -2.98 36.85
CA GLU A 13 -28.14 -3.90 35.96
C GLU A 13 -27.67 -3.18 34.69
N LEU A 14 -28.49 -2.30 34.11
CA LEU A 14 -28.10 -1.52 32.94
C LEU A 14 -26.98 -0.55 33.28
N VAL A 15 -27.06 0.18 34.39
CA VAL A 15 -26.04 1.17 34.79
C VAL A 15 -24.70 0.48 35.06
N VAL A 16 -24.70 -0.66 35.76
CA VAL A 16 -23.44 -1.41 36.02
C VAL A 16 -22.78 -1.85 34.71
N VAL A 17 -23.56 -2.35 33.75
CA VAL A 17 -23.01 -2.78 32.45
C VAL A 17 -22.38 -1.62 31.68
N ILE A 18 -23.04 -0.47 31.60
CA ILE A 18 -22.47 0.68 30.87
C ILE A 18 -21.22 1.25 31.57
N VAL A 19 -21.14 1.20 32.90
CA VAL A 19 -19.93 1.61 33.64
C VAL A 19 -18.77 0.66 33.33
N ILE A 20 -18.99 -0.65 33.36
CA ILE A 20 -17.94 -1.64 33.04
C ILE A 20 -17.49 -1.48 31.61
N LEU A 21 -18.41 -1.33 30.64
CA LEU A 21 -18.08 -1.11 29.25
C LEU A 21 -17.29 0.19 29.05
N GLY A 22 -17.64 1.25 29.77
CA GLY A 22 -16.90 2.53 29.74
C GLY A 22 -15.45 2.39 30.20
N ILE A 23 -15.20 1.64 31.27
CA ILE A 23 -13.84 1.39 31.77
C ILE A 23 -13.04 0.54 30.76
N LEU A 24 -13.64 -0.51 30.22
CA LEU A 24 -12.99 -1.36 29.22
C LEU A 24 -12.67 -0.59 27.93
N ALA A 25 -13.59 0.24 27.46
CA ALA A 25 -13.40 1.07 26.27
C ALA A 25 -12.25 2.06 26.46
N ALA A 26 -12.12 2.69 27.63
CA ALA A 26 -11.05 3.64 27.93
C ALA A 26 -9.65 3.01 27.84
N VAL A 27 -9.49 1.72 28.14
CA VAL A 27 -8.22 1.00 28.05
C VAL A 27 -7.98 0.41 26.65
N ALA A 28 -9.05 0.01 25.94
CA ALA A 28 -8.93 -0.65 24.65
C ALA A 28 -8.68 0.33 23.49
N LEU A 29 -9.28 1.52 23.54
CA LEU A 29 -9.22 2.49 22.45
C LEU A 29 -7.80 2.91 22.05
N PRO A 30 -6.89 3.27 22.97
CA PRO A 30 -5.52 3.63 22.60
C PRO A 30 -4.75 2.50 21.89
N ARG A 31 -5.02 1.25 22.27
CA ARG A 31 -4.38 0.08 21.64
C ARG A 31 -4.87 -0.17 20.21
N LEU A 32 -6.14 0.10 19.94
CA LEU A 32 -6.71 -0.07 18.59
C LEU A 32 -6.10 0.93 17.61
N ILE A 33 -5.88 2.18 18.05
CA ILE A 33 -5.25 3.22 17.21
C ILE A 33 -3.80 2.84 16.86
N SER A 34 -3.02 2.36 17.82
CA SER A 34 -1.64 1.94 17.55
C SER A 34 -1.56 0.73 16.59
N MET A 35 -2.51 -0.20 16.67
CA MET A 35 -2.59 -1.34 15.76
C MET A 35 -2.89 -0.92 14.31
N GLU A 36 -3.68 0.12 14.12
CA GLU A 36 -3.97 0.66 12.78
C GLU A 36 -2.72 1.26 12.12
N SER A 37 -1.96 2.04 12.85
CA SER A 37 -0.67 2.57 12.41
C SER A 37 0.32 1.46 12.04
N GLU A 38 0.50 0.48 12.92
CA GLU A 38 1.37 -0.67 12.65
C GLU A 38 0.94 -1.45 11.40
N ALA A 39 -0.37 -1.61 11.18
CA ALA A 39 -0.91 -2.25 9.99
C ALA A 39 -0.60 -1.45 8.72
N ARG A 40 -0.72 -0.12 8.74
CA ARG A 40 -0.35 0.74 7.61
C ARG A 40 1.14 0.66 7.29
N ILE A 41 2.00 0.67 8.31
CA ILE A 41 3.45 0.51 8.16
C ILE A 41 3.76 -0.86 7.51
N ALA A 42 3.12 -1.93 7.96
CA ALA A 42 3.30 -3.27 7.39
C ALA A 42 2.87 -3.33 5.90
N VAL A 43 1.79 -2.64 5.54
CA VAL A 43 1.36 -2.50 4.14
C VAL A 43 2.39 -1.71 3.32
N ALA A 44 2.93 -0.61 3.85
CA ALA A 44 3.97 0.17 3.19
C ALA A 44 5.26 -0.66 2.95
N ASP A 45 5.67 -1.48 3.92
CA ASP A 45 6.81 -2.41 3.77
C ASP A 45 6.53 -3.49 2.73
N SER A 46 5.32 -4.04 2.71
CA SER A 46 4.90 -4.99 1.67
C SER A 46 4.94 -4.37 0.29
N LEU A 47 4.44 -3.15 0.13
CA LEU A 47 4.51 -2.39 -1.13
C LEU A 47 5.96 -2.15 -1.56
N HIS A 48 6.84 -1.75 -0.64
CA HIS A 48 8.26 -1.56 -0.93
C HIS A 48 8.90 -2.83 -1.53
N ASN A 49 8.67 -3.98 -0.89
CA ASN A 49 9.21 -5.26 -1.34
C ASN A 49 8.60 -5.70 -2.68
N SER A 50 7.30 -5.50 -2.86
CA SER A 50 6.58 -5.82 -4.10
C SER A 50 7.08 -4.98 -5.28
N VAL A 51 7.23 -3.68 -5.10
CA VAL A 51 7.76 -2.78 -6.14
C VAL A 51 9.20 -3.13 -6.50
N ARG A 52 10.02 -3.45 -5.52
CA ARG A 52 11.40 -3.89 -5.75
C ARG A 52 11.47 -5.20 -6.55
N SER A 53 10.65 -6.17 -6.18
CA SER A 53 10.55 -7.46 -6.87
C SER A 53 10.05 -7.29 -8.31
N ALA A 54 8.97 -6.53 -8.51
CA ALA A 54 8.42 -6.23 -9.83
C ALA A 54 9.43 -5.47 -10.72
N SER A 55 10.17 -4.51 -10.16
CA SER A 55 11.23 -3.78 -10.86
C SER A 55 12.33 -4.73 -11.35
N ASN A 56 12.74 -5.68 -10.52
CA ASN A 56 13.74 -6.69 -10.90
C ASN A 56 13.21 -7.64 -11.98
N MET A 57 11.92 -8.00 -11.95
CA MET A 57 11.28 -8.81 -12.99
C MET A 57 11.28 -8.08 -14.34
N VAL A 58 10.91 -6.81 -14.36
CA VAL A 58 10.96 -5.97 -15.57
C VAL A 58 12.38 -5.90 -16.10
N TYR A 59 13.36 -5.66 -15.21
CA TYR A 59 14.76 -5.62 -15.57
C TYR A 59 15.22 -6.91 -16.25
N ALA A 60 14.92 -8.05 -15.69
CA ALA A 60 15.29 -9.35 -16.26
C ALA A 60 14.69 -9.56 -17.66
N LYS A 61 13.42 -9.18 -17.85
CA LYS A 61 12.76 -9.28 -19.16
C LYS A 61 13.36 -8.31 -20.19
N VAL A 62 13.66 -7.06 -19.81
CA VAL A 62 14.29 -6.07 -20.70
C VAL A 62 15.73 -6.48 -21.03
N ALA A 63 16.45 -7.08 -20.08
CA ALA A 63 17.79 -7.62 -20.29
C ALA A 63 17.77 -8.77 -21.30
N SER A 64 16.83 -9.70 -21.20
CA SER A 64 16.67 -10.80 -22.15
C SER A 64 16.33 -10.32 -23.56
N ALA A 65 15.67 -9.14 -23.69
CA ALA A 65 15.40 -8.49 -24.97
C ALA A 65 16.57 -7.64 -25.49
N GLY A 66 17.69 -7.53 -24.76
CA GLY A 66 18.87 -6.73 -25.15
C GLY A 66 18.61 -5.22 -25.19
N ARG A 67 17.67 -4.70 -24.38
CA ARG A 67 17.18 -3.31 -24.43
C ARG A 67 17.53 -2.46 -23.21
N LEU A 68 18.56 -2.83 -22.44
CA LEU A 68 18.94 -2.13 -21.20
C LEU A 68 19.38 -0.66 -21.41
N THR A 69 19.83 -0.30 -22.59
CA THR A 69 20.25 1.07 -22.91
C THR A 69 19.11 1.94 -23.45
N SER A 70 17.92 1.34 -23.68
CA SER A 70 16.79 2.08 -24.26
C SER A 70 16.15 3.00 -23.22
N ALA A 71 16.02 4.29 -23.58
CA ALA A 71 15.33 5.29 -22.76
C ALA A 71 13.81 5.09 -22.69
N SER A 72 13.23 4.30 -23.60
CA SER A 72 11.84 3.92 -23.62
C SER A 72 11.68 2.62 -24.40
N TYR A 73 11.10 1.59 -23.77
CA TYR A 73 10.83 0.29 -24.37
C TYR A 73 9.62 -0.34 -23.72
N ASN A 74 8.63 -0.75 -24.53
CA ASN A 74 7.47 -1.46 -24.01
C ASN A 74 7.74 -2.96 -23.95
N ILE A 75 7.59 -3.56 -22.79
CA ILE A 75 7.77 -4.99 -22.55
C ILE A 75 6.48 -5.62 -22.03
N ALA A 76 6.07 -6.72 -22.63
CA ALA A 76 4.97 -7.53 -22.12
C ALA A 76 5.40 -8.28 -20.87
N ILE A 77 4.65 -8.14 -19.78
CA ILE A 77 4.97 -8.81 -18.50
C ILE A 77 4.16 -10.07 -18.27
N ALA A 78 2.83 -10.03 -18.36
CA ALA A 78 1.95 -11.18 -18.23
C ALA A 78 0.58 -10.86 -18.86
N ASN A 79 -0.17 -11.90 -19.28
CA ASN A 79 -1.58 -11.81 -19.71
C ASN A 79 -1.94 -10.65 -20.67
N GLY A 80 -1.02 -10.27 -21.58
CA GLY A 80 -1.22 -9.16 -22.50
C GLY A 80 -0.96 -7.78 -21.90
N VAL A 81 -0.61 -7.69 -20.62
CA VAL A 81 -0.24 -6.45 -19.95
C VAL A 81 1.19 -6.06 -20.33
N SER A 82 1.37 -4.81 -20.75
CA SER A 82 2.68 -4.25 -21.06
C SER A 82 3.04 -3.09 -20.14
N VAL A 83 4.33 -2.96 -19.87
CA VAL A 83 4.93 -1.88 -19.08
C VAL A 83 5.94 -1.15 -19.93
N ASN A 84 5.92 0.17 -19.89
CA ASN A 84 7.01 0.96 -20.46
C ASN A 84 8.19 0.94 -19.50
N ALA A 85 9.34 0.49 -20.00
CA ALA A 85 10.60 0.45 -19.27
C ALA A 85 11.54 1.55 -19.74
N ARG A 86 12.35 2.08 -18.83
CA ARG A 86 13.45 2.99 -19.08
C ARG A 86 14.71 2.40 -18.48
N TYR A 87 15.73 2.17 -19.33
CA TYR A 87 17.02 1.60 -18.94
C TYR A 87 16.90 0.30 -18.15
N GLY A 88 15.93 -0.53 -18.53
CA GLY A 88 15.66 -1.82 -17.90
C GLY A 88 14.64 -1.80 -16.77
N TYR A 89 14.22 -0.65 -16.26
CA TYR A 89 13.32 -0.53 -15.10
C TYR A 89 11.99 0.13 -15.46
N PRO A 90 10.93 -0.07 -14.68
CA PRO A 90 9.65 0.59 -14.90
C PRO A 90 9.80 2.10 -15.01
N ASN A 91 9.20 2.67 -16.05
CA ASN A 91 9.21 4.12 -16.27
C ASN A 91 8.05 4.79 -15.48
N THR A 92 8.26 6.01 -15.04
CA THR A 92 7.30 6.81 -14.29
C THR A 92 6.51 7.81 -15.15
N ASN A 93 6.56 7.69 -16.49
CA ASN A 93 5.85 8.58 -17.40
C ASN A 93 4.31 8.47 -17.31
N SER A 94 3.79 7.38 -16.73
CA SER A 94 2.36 7.17 -16.49
C SER A 94 2.13 6.38 -15.20
N ASN A 95 1.03 6.67 -14.50
CA ASN A 95 0.57 5.87 -13.35
C ASN A 95 0.22 4.43 -13.76
N VAL A 96 -0.24 4.25 -15.01
CA VAL A 96 -0.62 2.95 -15.57
C VAL A 96 0.58 1.99 -15.57
N ASN A 97 1.80 2.47 -15.82
CA ASN A 97 2.99 1.62 -15.83
C ASN A 97 3.26 0.93 -14.49
N LEU A 98 3.13 1.66 -13.40
CA LEU A 98 3.31 1.09 -12.06
C LEU A 98 2.08 0.27 -11.65
N ARG A 99 0.88 0.72 -12.01
CA ARG A 99 -0.35 -0.02 -11.73
C ARG A 99 -0.40 -1.37 -12.45
N ASN A 100 0.09 -1.45 -13.68
CA ASN A 100 0.17 -2.68 -14.46
C ASN A 100 1.14 -3.72 -13.89
N LEU A 101 2.05 -3.32 -13.00
CA LEU A 101 2.97 -4.24 -12.31
C LEU A 101 2.29 -5.03 -11.19
N PHE A 102 1.12 -4.58 -10.74
CA PHE A 102 0.41 -5.15 -9.61
C PHE A 102 -1.00 -5.51 -10.07
N GLU A 103 -1.30 -6.78 -10.23
CA GLU A 103 -2.64 -7.28 -10.61
C GLU A 103 -3.70 -6.97 -9.53
N ASP A 104 -3.28 -6.76 -8.27
CA ASP A 104 -4.15 -6.55 -7.11
C ASP A 104 -3.73 -5.33 -6.26
N LEU A 105 -3.45 -4.19 -6.89
CA LEU A 105 -3.45 -2.97 -6.10
C LEU A 105 -4.87 -2.73 -5.61
N SER A 106 -5.12 -2.98 -4.32
CA SER A 106 -6.39 -2.68 -3.67
C SER A 106 -6.77 -1.23 -3.95
N ASP A 107 -8.06 -0.93 -3.96
CA ASP A 107 -8.59 0.44 -4.10
C ASP A 107 -8.04 1.43 -3.05
N ARG A 108 -7.36 0.88 -2.04
CA ARG A 108 -6.67 1.61 -0.96
C ARG A 108 -5.33 2.22 -1.37
N VAL A 109 -4.83 1.96 -2.58
CA VAL A 109 -3.53 2.47 -3.03
C VAL A 109 -3.70 3.59 -4.04
N VAL A 110 -3.16 4.75 -3.73
CA VAL A 110 -3.16 5.95 -4.59
C VAL A 110 -1.78 6.17 -5.19
N ILE A 111 -1.70 6.26 -6.52
CA ILE A 111 -0.46 6.58 -7.23
C ILE A 111 -0.52 8.01 -7.73
N SER A 112 0.41 8.84 -7.29
CA SER A 112 0.57 10.25 -7.70
C SER A 112 2.01 10.58 -8.07
N GLY A 113 2.27 11.80 -8.51
CA GLY A 113 3.62 12.29 -8.78
C GLY A 113 3.83 12.74 -10.23
N ASN A 114 5.08 12.87 -10.62
CA ASN A 114 5.50 13.42 -11.93
C ASN A 114 6.20 12.35 -12.80
N ALA A 115 6.72 12.78 -13.96
CA ALA A 115 7.40 11.88 -14.90
C ALA A 115 8.74 11.29 -14.41
N THR A 116 9.29 11.77 -13.32
CA THR A 116 10.56 11.28 -12.75
C THR A 116 10.35 10.46 -11.50
N THR A 117 9.38 10.87 -10.66
CA THR A 117 9.12 10.27 -9.34
C THR A 117 7.63 10.01 -9.18
N ARG A 118 7.29 8.83 -8.69
CA ARG A 118 5.94 8.45 -8.30
C ARG A 118 5.90 8.11 -6.83
N THR A 119 4.83 8.54 -6.19
CA THR A 119 4.52 8.16 -4.81
C THR A 119 3.33 7.21 -4.84
N ILE A 120 3.46 6.09 -4.18
CA ILE A 120 2.43 5.07 -4.02
C ILE A 120 2.03 5.10 -2.56
N LEU A 121 0.85 5.66 -2.27
CA LEU A 121 0.37 5.94 -0.92
C LEU A 121 -0.66 4.91 -0.47
N VAL A 122 -0.57 4.49 0.78
CA VAL A 122 -1.57 3.67 1.46
C VAL A 122 -2.72 4.59 1.89
N ASP A 123 -3.94 4.24 1.53
CA ASP A 123 -5.17 4.99 1.81
C ASP A 123 -5.13 6.48 1.35
N GLY A 124 -4.17 6.83 0.50
CA GLY A 124 -3.94 8.22 0.09
C GLY A 124 -3.31 9.12 1.15
N ILE A 125 -2.86 8.54 2.26
CA ILE A 125 -2.24 9.27 3.37
C ILE A 125 -0.86 9.79 2.95
N ALA A 126 -0.63 11.08 3.15
CA ALA A 126 0.66 11.69 2.84
C ALA A 126 1.78 11.04 3.64
N ASP A 127 2.93 10.79 2.99
CA ASP A 127 4.10 10.16 3.61
C ASP A 127 3.87 8.78 4.25
N CYS A 128 2.77 8.08 3.86
CA CYS A 128 2.55 6.68 4.20
C CYS A 128 2.51 5.82 2.93
N GLY A 129 3.59 5.08 2.65
CA GLY A 129 3.71 4.28 1.42
C GLY A 129 5.15 4.18 0.93
N ILE A 130 5.36 4.39 -0.36
CA ILE A 130 6.69 4.38 -0.98
C ILE A 130 6.86 5.52 -1.99
N ARG A 131 8.10 5.93 -2.20
CA ARG A 131 8.51 6.81 -3.29
C ARG A 131 9.39 6.02 -4.26
N TYR A 132 9.00 6.02 -5.52
CA TYR A 132 9.74 5.40 -6.61
C TYR A 132 10.29 6.47 -7.53
N THR A 133 11.61 6.56 -7.64
CA THR A 133 12.29 7.44 -8.60
C THR A 133 12.94 6.58 -9.68
N ARG A 134 12.60 6.83 -10.95
CA ARG A 134 13.10 6.03 -12.07
C ARG A 134 14.60 6.17 -12.27
N ALA A 135 15.22 5.20 -12.95
CA ALA A 135 16.59 5.31 -13.41
C ALA A 135 16.79 6.53 -14.32
N ALA A 136 17.81 7.35 -14.05
CA ALA A 136 18.11 8.54 -14.82
C ALA A 136 18.88 8.19 -16.12
N ASN A 137 19.87 7.30 -16.03
CA ASN A 137 20.75 6.90 -17.13
C ASN A 137 20.82 5.39 -17.27
N ALA A 138 21.38 4.93 -18.40
CA ALA A 138 21.68 3.51 -18.59
C ALA A 138 22.72 3.04 -17.56
N GLY A 139 22.41 1.93 -16.89
CA GLY A 139 23.21 1.38 -15.79
C GLY A 139 22.79 1.83 -14.39
N ASP A 140 22.01 2.91 -14.27
CA ASP A 140 21.46 3.33 -12.99
C ASP A 140 20.35 2.38 -12.53
N ARG A 141 20.14 2.30 -11.20
CA ARG A 141 18.99 1.65 -10.59
C ARG A 141 17.94 2.67 -10.17
N PRO A 142 16.67 2.31 -10.16
CA PRO A 142 15.65 3.15 -9.55
C PRO A 142 15.89 3.26 -8.06
N LEU A 143 15.57 4.41 -7.48
CA LEU A 143 15.54 4.61 -6.04
C LEU A 143 14.13 4.32 -5.54
N ILE A 144 14.02 3.43 -4.56
CA ILE A 144 12.76 3.02 -3.93
C ILE A 144 12.88 3.28 -2.44
N GLU A 145 12.16 4.27 -1.94
CA GLU A 145 12.25 4.75 -0.56
C GLU A 145 10.92 4.48 0.17
N PRO A 146 10.95 3.86 1.36
CA PRO A 146 9.75 3.75 2.18
C PRO A 146 9.41 5.11 2.80
N LEU A 147 8.11 5.43 2.82
CA LEU A 147 7.54 6.59 3.48
C LEU A 147 6.68 6.08 4.63
N LYS A 148 7.08 6.35 5.87
CA LYS A 148 6.41 5.81 7.07
C LYS A 148 5.99 6.88 8.07
N THR A 149 6.49 8.10 7.90
CA THR A 149 6.27 9.20 8.86
C THR A 149 4.83 9.68 8.93
N GLY A 150 4.04 9.45 7.88
CA GLY A 150 2.62 9.78 7.85
C GLY A 150 1.70 8.60 8.19
N CYS A 151 2.24 7.41 8.51
CA CYS A 151 1.40 6.25 8.82
C CYS A 151 0.80 6.28 10.23
N ASP A 152 1.30 7.17 11.08
CA ASP A 152 0.89 7.31 12.50
C ASP A 152 -0.28 8.30 12.69
N ASP A 153 -0.69 9.00 11.62
CA ASP A 153 -1.75 10.01 11.65
C ASP A 153 -3.16 9.43 11.44
#